data_14362a9c6d9ec6e7999db66cf6312044
#
_entry.id   14362a9c6d9ec6e7999db66cf6312044
#
_cell.length_a   1.000
_cell.length_b   1.000
_cell.length_c   1.000
_cell.angle_alpha   90.00
_cell.angle_beta   90.00
_cell.angle_gamma   90.00
#
_symmetry.space_group_name_H-M   'P 1'
#
loop_
_entity.id
_entity.type
_entity.pdbx_description
1 polymer ?
#
loop_
_entity_poly.entity_id
_entity_poly.type
_entity_poly.pdbx_seq_one_letter_code
_entity_poly.pdbx_strand_id
1 'polypeptide(L)'
;ALELLKSIDPARFAYIESFDKNNPYMTYIVGDPECPYCAEEMKRITKHLRNSNVKLIFAPVHGKSAFIKSALILKQLKALSPSDQKGAIDVIEKYYDKDVQVSDTDVSKAELDAVYADTKTLFSKGVIKSVPYVIKVKK
;
A
#
# COMPACT_ATOMS: atom_id res chain seq x y z
N ALA A 1 6.69 -1.51 -15.65
CA ALA A 1 6.00 -1.61 -14.33
C ALA A 1 4.87 -0.58 -14.21
N LEU A 2 5.08 0.64 -14.66
CA LEU A 2 4.05 1.68 -14.59
C LEU A 2 2.80 1.28 -15.40
N GLU A 3 2.98 0.67 -16.56
CA GLU A 3 1.85 0.21 -17.37
C GLU A 3 1.02 -0.83 -16.64
N LEU A 4 1.69 -1.78 -15.96
CA LEU A 4 1.01 -2.78 -15.14
C LEU A 4 0.21 -2.11 -14.03
N LEU A 5 0.82 -1.18 -13.29
CA LEU A 5 0.17 -0.48 -12.19
C LEU A 5 -1.04 0.33 -12.67
N LYS A 6 -0.95 0.98 -13.82
CA LYS A 6 -2.06 1.72 -14.41
C LYS A 6 -3.18 0.81 -14.90
N SER A 7 -2.89 -0.46 -15.19
CA SER A 7 -3.90 -1.42 -15.67
C SER A 7 -4.73 -2.02 -14.53
N ILE A 8 -4.29 -1.89 -13.28
CA ILE A 8 -4.99 -2.41 -12.11
C ILE A 8 -6.17 -1.49 -11.79
N ASP A 9 -7.31 -2.09 -11.42
CA ASP A 9 -8.48 -1.33 -10.98
C ASP A 9 -8.07 -0.33 -9.87
N PRO A 10 -8.32 0.97 -10.06
CA PRO A 10 -8.00 1.98 -9.04
C PRO A 10 -8.57 1.67 -7.67
N ALA A 11 -9.68 0.93 -7.58
CA ALA A 11 -10.28 0.53 -6.31
C ALA A 11 -9.38 -0.41 -5.48
N ARG A 12 -8.35 -1.02 -6.11
CA ARG A 12 -7.40 -1.86 -5.37
C ARG A 12 -6.33 -1.07 -4.64
N PHE A 13 -6.16 0.18 -4.94
CA PHE A 13 -5.18 1.05 -4.27
C PHE A 13 -5.82 1.81 -3.11
N ALA A 14 -5.04 2.02 -2.05
CA ALA A 14 -5.33 3.08 -1.08
C ALA A 14 -4.75 4.38 -1.64
N TYR A 15 -5.52 5.44 -1.59
CA TYR A 15 -5.14 6.74 -2.14
C TYR A 15 -4.95 7.75 -1.03
N ILE A 16 -3.79 8.40 -0.99
CA ILE A 16 -3.46 9.44 0.00
C ILE A 16 -3.04 10.68 -0.77
N GLU A 17 -3.73 11.79 -0.50
CA GLU A 17 -3.39 13.05 -1.14
C GLU A 17 -2.13 13.68 -0.53
N SER A 18 -1.37 14.37 -1.36
CA SER A 18 -0.26 15.21 -0.92
C SER A 18 -0.72 16.29 0.04
N PHE A 19 0.18 16.74 0.90
CA PHE A 19 -0.01 17.98 1.67
C PHE A 19 -0.11 19.20 0.77
N ASP A 20 0.49 19.15 -0.43
CA ASP A 20 0.44 20.19 -1.44
C ASP A 20 -0.65 19.87 -2.47
N LYS A 21 -1.71 20.66 -2.48
CA LYS A 21 -2.83 20.47 -3.42
C LYS A 21 -2.42 20.65 -4.88
N ASN A 22 -1.35 21.39 -5.14
CA ASN A 22 -0.83 21.62 -6.48
C ASN A 22 0.33 20.69 -6.82
N ASN A 23 0.42 19.56 -6.12
CA ASN A 23 1.52 18.61 -6.29
C ASN A 23 1.62 18.12 -7.75
N PRO A 24 2.85 18.01 -8.30
CA PRO A 24 3.03 17.62 -9.70
C PRO A 24 3.19 16.12 -9.92
N TYR A 25 3.23 15.30 -8.84
CA TYR A 25 3.62 13.90 -8.95
C TYR A 25 2.58 12.94 -8.41
N MET A 26 2.65 11.70 -8.89
CA MET A 26 1.96 10.54 -8.35
C MET A 26 3.01 9.49 -8.02
N THR A 27 3.00 8.96 -6.80
CA THR A 27 3.90 7.90 -6.37
C THR A 27 3.09 6.61 -6.17
N TYR A 28 3.48 5.55 -6.88
CA TYR A 28 2.94 4.21 -6.68
C TYR A 28 3.87 3.45 -5.74
N ILE A 29 3.30 2.83 -4.71
CA ILE A 29 4.07 2.01 -3.77
C ILE A 29 3.43 0.64 -3.72
N VAL A 30 4.24 -0.39 -3.97
CA VAL A 30 3.86 -1.79 -3.77
C VAL A 30 4.62 -2.28 -2.54
N GLY A 31 3.91 -2.69 -1.52
CA GLY A 31 4.52 -2.99 -0.24
C GLY A 31 4.11 -4.32 0.38
N ASP A 32 4.75 -4.61 1.50
CA ASP A 32 4.49 -5.77 2.36
C ASP A 32 4.65 -5.30 3.81
N PRO A 33 3.58 -5.35 4.64
CA PRO A 33 3.66 -4.83 6.00
C PRO A 33 4.66 -5.54 6.90
N GLU A 34 5.10 -6.75 6.54
CA GLU A 34 6.05 -7.54 7.32
C GLU A 34 7.46 -7.57 6.72
N CYS A 35 7.69 -6.86 5.64
CA CYS A 35 9.01 -6.75 5.05
C CYS A 35 9.80 -5.60 5.70
N PRO A 36 11.01 -5.86 6.24
CA PRO A 36 11.81 -4.80 6.87
C PRO A 36 12.14 -3.65 5.93
N TYR A 37 12.43 -3.95 4.66
CA TYR A 37 12.74 -2.92 3.67
C TYR A 37 11.51 -2.08 3.33
N CYS A 38 10.32 -2.70 3.31
CA CYS A 38 9.07 -1.97 3.12
C CYS A 38 8.79 -1.06 4.30
N ALA A 39 9.07 -1.51 5.53
CA ALA A 39 8.93 -0.69 6.73
C ALA A 39 9.84 0.55 6.67
N GLU A 40 11.08 0.37 6.20
CA GLU A 40 12.00 1.50 6.01
C GLU A 40 11.47 2.48 4.97
N GLU A 41 10.88 1.97 3.87
CA GLU A 41 10.28 2.83 2.84
C GLU A 41 9.09 3.61 3.41
N MET A 42 8.26 2.99 4.24
CA MET A 42 7.08 3.65 4.79
C MET A 42 7.41 4.74 5.82
N LYS A 43 8.60 4.73 6.39
CA LYS A 43 9.08 5.84 7.21
C LYS A 43 9.25 7.12 6.39
N ARG A 44 9.32 6.98 5.06
CA ARG A 44 9.46 8.11 4.13
C ARG A 44 8.12 8.60 3.59
N ILE A 45 7.00 8.05 4.05
CA ILE A 45 5.69 8.41 3.49
C ILE A 45 5.41 9.91 3.57
N THR A 46 5.78 10.55 4.67
CA THR A 46 5.62 12.00 4.82
C THR A 46 6.45 12.76 3.79
N LYS A 47 7.64 12.27 3.48
CA LYS A 47 8.50 12.88 2.46
C LYS A 47 7.87 12.78 1.07
N HIS A 48 7.30 11.62 0.74
CA HIS A 48 6.58 11.46 -0.54
C HIS A 48 5.41 12.43 -0.62
N LEU A 49 4.64 12.56 0.47
CA LEU A 49 3.44 13.39 0.49
C LEU A 49 3.69 14.89 0.41
N ARG A 50 4.94 15.35 0.50
CA ARG A 50 5.27 16.77 0.34
C ARG A 50 4.96 17.31 -1.06
N ASN A 51 5.14 16.48 -2.09
CA ASN A 51 4.95 16.91 -3.47
C ASN A 51 4.29 15.87 -4.36
N SER A 52 3.75 14.81 -3.78
CA SER A 52 3.18 13.69 -4.53
C SER A 52 1.95 13.12 -3.83
N ASN A 53 0.92 12.80 -4.60
CA ASN A 53 -0.11 11.89 -4.13
C ASN A 53 0.48 10.47 -4.09
N VAL A 54 -0.07 9.59 -3.25
CA VAL A 54 0.40 8.23 -3.11
C VAL A 54 -0.74 7.25 -3.41
N LYS A 55 -0.46 6.26 -4.25
CA LYS A 55 -1.30 5.08 -4.45
C LYS A 55 -0.56 3.88 -3.92
N LEU A 56 -1.14 3.24 -2.91
CA LEU A 56 -0.52 2.13 -2.18
C LEU A 56 -1.29 0.84 -2.47
N ILE A 57 -0.57 -0.21 -2.84
CA ILE A 57 -1.10 -1.56 -3.05
C ILE A 57 -0.13 -2.56 -2.42
N PHE A 58 -0.61 -3.77 -2.12
CA PHE A 58 0.20 -4.75 -1.41
C PHE A 58 0.43 -6.01 -2.23
N ALA A 59 1.65 -6.52 -2.14
CA ALA A 59 2.06 -7.81 -2.68
C ALA A 59 2.94 -8.52 -1.64
N PRO A 60 2.35 -9.02 -0.54
CA PRO A 60 3.12 -9.62 0.54
C PRO A 60 3.85 -10.89 0.12
N VAL A 61 5.03 -11.11 0.72
CA VAL A 61 5.86 -12.29 0.48
C VAL A 61 6.22 -13.01 1.78
N HIS A 62 5.61 -12.62 2.91
CA HIS A 62 6.00 -13.09 4.25
C HIS A 62 4.96 -14.00 4.93
N GLY A 63 3.87 -14.34 4.34
CA GLY A 63 2.92 -15.27 4.94
C GLY A 63 1.58 -14.65 5.30
N LYS A 64 0.71 -15.46 5.91
CA LYS A 64 -0.70 -15.12 6.08
C LYS A 64 -0.93 -13.84 6.88
N SER A 65 -0.19 -13.61 7.96
CA SER A 65 -0.35 -12.40 8.76
C SER A 65 -0.07 -11.14 7.96
N ALA A 66 0.88 -11.18 7.02
CA ALA A 66 1.16 -10.06 6.13
C ALA A 66 -0.01 -9.78 5.19
N PHE A 67 -0.70 -10.82 4.71
CA PHE A 67 -1.89 -10.66 3.88
C PHE A 67 -3.05 -10.07 4.69
N ILE A 68 -3.22 -10.50 5.93
CA ILE A 68 -4.26 -9.96 6.82
C ILE A 68 -3.98 -8.49 7.12
N LYS A 69 -2.75 -8.14 7.47
CA LYS A 69 -2.35 -6.75 7.71
C LYS A 69 -2.59 -5.88 6.47
N SER A 70 -2.26 -6.39 5.29
CA SER A 70 -2.48 -5.68 4.03
C SER A 70 -3.96 -5.38 3.80
N ALA A 71 -4.83 -6.37 4.01
CA ALA A 71 -6.27 -6.19 3.89
C ALA A 71 -6.79 -5.17 4.90
N LEU A 72 -6.30 -5.19 6.13
CA LEU A 72 -6.68 -4.24 7.17
C LEU A 72 -6.25 -2.81 6.82
N ILE A 73 -5.03 -2.64 6.34
CA ILE A 73 -4.54 -1.32 5.93
C ILE A 73 -5.42 -0.75 4.82
N LEU A 74 -5.69 -1.55 3.77
CA LEU A 74 -6.53 -1.10 2.67
C LEU A 74 -7.92 -0.72 3.15
N LYS A 75 -8.52 -1.54 3.99
CA LYS A 75 -9.86 -1.29 4.54
C LYS A 75 -9.90 0.00 5.34
N GLN A 76 -8.94 0.19 6.24
CA GLN A 76 -8.92 1.34 7.13
C GLN A 76 -8.54 2.63 6.39
N LEU A 77 -7.62 2.56 5.43
CA LEU A 77 -7.29 3.74 4.62
C LEU A 77 -8.48 4.16 3.75
N LYS A 78 -9.23 3.21 3.20
CA LYS A 78 -10.42 3.53 2.40
C LYS A 78 -11.56 4.12 3.21
N ALA A 79 -11.58 3.87 4.52
CA ALA A 79 -12.56 4.48 5.42
C ALA A 79 -12.23 5.93 5.76
N LEU A 80 -11.00 6.38 5.46
CA LEU A 80 -10.56 7.75 5.68
C LEU A 80 -10.73 8.57 4.41
N SER A 81 -10.86 9.90 4.59
CA SER A 81 -10.73 10.81 3.45
C SER A 81 -9.30 10.76 2.91
N PRO A 82 -9.10 10.83 1.57
CA PRO A 82 -7.74 10.91 1.01
C PRO A 82 -6.93 12.10 1.55
N SER A 83 -7.58 13.14 2.04
CA SER A 83 -6.93 14.30 2.64
C SER A 83 -6.62 14.14 4.12
N ASP A 84 -7.00 13.04 4.74
CA ASP A 84 -6.65 12.73 6.13
C ASP A 84 -5.28 12.03 6.19
N GLN A 85 -4.24 12.78 5.91
CA GLN A 85 -2.87 12.26 5.88
C GLN A 85 -2.43 11.74 7.24
N LYS A 86 -2.78 12.44 8.32
CA LYS A 86 -2.41 12.01 9.66
C LYS A 86 -3.04 10.66 10.01
N GLY A 87 -4.32 10.48 9.73
CA GLY A 87 -5.00 9.21 9.94
C GLY A 87 -4.38 8.08 9.13
N ALA A 88 -4.04 8.36 7.86
CA ALA A 88 -3.40 7.39 6.99
C ALA A 88 -2.02 6.98 7.53
N ILE A 89 -1.21 7.93 7.96
CA ILE A 89 0.11 7.66 8.54
C ILE A 89 -0.02 6.80 9.80
N ASP A 90 -0.99 7.12 10.66
CA ASP A 90 -1.23 6.35 11.89
C ASP A 90 -1.59 4.89 11.59
N VAL A 91 -2.44 4.63 10.58
CA VAL A 91 -2.80 3.28 10.16
C VAL A 91 -1.56 2.53 9.66
N ILE A 92 -0.78 3.16 8.80
CA ILE A 92 0.44 2.57 8.25
C ILE A 92 1.43 2.23 9.36
N GLU A 93 1.69 3.15 10.26
CA GLU A 93 2.62 2.91 11.38
C GLU A 93 2.16 1.76 12.25
N LYS A 94 0.85 1.65 12.51
CA LYS A 94 0.31 0.57 13.33
C LYS A 94 0.61 -0.80 12.73
N TYR A 95 0.30 -1.01 11.45
CA TYR A 95 0.38 -2.34 10.84
C TYR A 95 1.75 -2.68 10.28
N TYR A 96 2.62 -1.69 10.07
CA TYR A 96 4.01 -1.94 9.72
C TYR A 96 4.87 -2.27 10.94
N ASP A 97 4.32 -2.12 12.15
CA ASP A 97 4.97 -2.58 13.37
C ASP A 97 4.90 -4.12 13.41
N LYS A 98 6.08 -4.76 13.45
CA LYS A 98 6.18 -6.21 13.44
C LYS A 98 5.54 -6.88 14.66
N ASP A 99 5.39 -6.13 15.75
CA ASP A 99 4.85 -6.65 17.01
C ASP A 99 3.31 -6.61 17.07
N VAL A 100 2.67 -5.98 16.10
CA VAL A 100 1.20 -5.96 16.03
C VAL A 100 0.69 -7.33 15.63
N GLN A 101 -0.22 -7.87 16.44
CA GLN A 101 -0.85 -9.17 16.18
C GLN A 101 -2.17 -9.00 15.44
N VAL A 102 -2.42 -9.87 14.47
CA VAL A 102 -3.67 -9.89 13.72
C VAL A 102 -4.20 -11.33 13.65
N SER A 103 -5.50 -11.47 13.38
CA SER A 103 -6.20 -12.74 13.33
C SER A 103 -7.00 -12.87 12.04
N ASP A 104 -7.27 -14.12 11.61
CA ASP A 104 -8.13 -14.41 10.48
C ASP A 104 -9.50 -13.76 10.59
N THR A 105 -9.99 -13.57 11.82
CA THR A 105 -11.31 -12.99 12.06
C THR A 105 -11.34 -11.47 11.90
N ASP A 106 -10.18 -10.83 11.72
CA ASP A 106 -10.10 -9.38 11.54
C ASP A 106 -10.54 -8.93 10.15
N VAL A 107 -10.51 -9.84 9.17
CA VAL A 107 -10.87 -9.55 7.78
C VAL A 107 -11.81 -10.62 7.24
N SER A 108 -12.59 -10.27 6.21
CA SER A 108 -13.41 -11.25 5.51
C SER A 108 -12.57 -12.09 4.55
N LYS A 109 -13.12 -13.25 4.16
CA LYS A 109 -12.48 -14.07 3.12
C LYS A 109 -12.30 -13.29 1.82
N ALA A 110 -13.30 -12.51 1.43
CA ALA A 110 -13.24 -11.70 0.20
C ALA A 110 -12.13 -10.65 0.27
N GLU A 111 -11.97 -10.00 1.42
CA GLU A 111 -10.89 -9.02 1.62
C GLU A 111 -9.52 -9.66 1.53
N LEU A 112 -9.36 -10.83 2.11
CA LEU A 112 -8.11 -11.58 2.07
C LEU A 112 -7.80 -12.09 0.67
N ASP A 113 -8.79 -12.69 0.00
CA ASP A 113 -8.65 -13.21 -1.37
C ASP A 113 -8.28 -12.10 -2.35
N ALA A 114 -8.78 -10.90 -2.14
CA ALA A 114 -8.44 -9.74 -2.99
C ALA A 114 -6.95 -9.40 -2.91
N VAL A 115 -6.34 -9.48 -1.72
CA VAL A 115 -4.90 -9.24 -1.57
C VAL A 115 -4.10 -10.36 -2.24
N TYR A 116 -4.53 -11.61 -2.13
CA TYR A 116 -3.89 -12.72 -2.85
C TYR A 116 -3.95 -12.51 -4.36
N ALA A 117 -5.09 -12.07 -4.88
CA ALA A 117 -5.25 -11.80 -6.31
C ALA A 117 -4.36 -10.64 -6.76
N ASP A 118 -4.28 -9.57 -5.98
CA ASP A 118 -3.39 -8.43 -6.26
C ASP A 118 -1.93 -8.88 -6.33
N THR A 119 -1.51 -9.70 -5.38
CA THR A 119 -0.14 -10.22 -5.31
C THR A 119 0.19 -11.03 -6.56
N LYS A 120 -0.72 -11.91 -6.97
CA LYS A 120 -0.55 -12.71 -8.18
C LYS A 120 -0.44 -11.83 -9.42
N THR A 121 -1.31 -10.84 -9.54
CA THR A 121 -1.31 -9.89 -10.66
C THR A 121 0.00 -9.12 -10.74
N LEU A 122 0.45 -8.60 -9.59
CA LEU A 122 1.64 -7.74 -9.52
C LEU A 122 2.92 -8.49 -9.88
N PHE A 123 3.03 -9.76 -9.50
CA PHE A 123 4.22 -10.55 -9.81
C PHE A 123 4.14 -11.35 -11.11
N SER A 124 2.96 -11.44 -11.75
CA SER A 124 2.71 -12.38 -12.84
C SER A 124 3.56 -12.16 -14.09
N LYS A 125 3.93 -10.91 -14.38
CA LYS A 125 4.68 -10.57 -15.60
C LYS A 125 6.19 -10.43 -15.38
N GLY A 126 6.65 -10.65 -14.16
CA GLY A 126 8.07 -10.53 -13.83
C GLY A 126 8.65 -9.12 -13.90
N VAL A 127 7.82 -8.09 -14.12
CA VAL A 127 8.29 -6.70 -14.14
C VAL A 127 8.46 -6.15 -12.72
N ILE A 128 7.59 -6.56 -11.80
CA ILE A 128 7.78 -6.32 -10.36
C ILE A 128 8.28 -7.63 -9.78
N LYS A 129 9.51 -7.65 -9.28
CA LYS A 129 10.18 -8.86 -8.83
C LYS A 129 10.30 -8.95 -7.32
N SER A 130 10.16 -7.83 -6.63
CA SER A 130 10.31 -7.75 -5.19
C SER A 130 9.63 -6.50 -4.66
N VAL A 131 9.45 -6.46 -3.33
CA VAL A 131 8.93 -5.30 -2.61
C VAL A 131 9.99 -4.78 -1.64
N PRO A 132 10.03 -3.49 -1.34
CA PRO A 132 9.14 -2.44 -1.83
C PRO A 132 9.45 -2.09 -3.30
N TYR A 133 8.39 -1.80 -4.06
CA TYR A 133 8.54 -1.24 -5.39
C TYR A 133 7.93 0.15 -5.38
N VAL A 134 8.71 1.16 -5.72
CA VAL A 134 8.28 2.56 -5.67
C VAL A 134 8.58 3.22 -7.01
N ILE A 135 7.58 3.83 -7.61
CA ILE A 135 7.77 4.62 -8.82
C ILE A 135 7.02 5.94 -8.70
N LYS A 136 7.74 7.04 -8.95
CA LYS A 136 7.20 8.39 -8.92
C LYS A 136 7.13 8.92 -10.34
N VAL A 137 5.95 9.37 -10.74
CA VAL A 137 5.72 9.85 -12.09
C VAL A 137 5.09 11.24 -12.05
N LYS A 138 5.36 12.02 -13.09
CA LYS A 138 4.74 13.34 -13.24
C LYS A 138 3.29 13.16 -13.71
N LYS A 139 2.42 13.89 -13.08
CA LYS A 139 0.99 13.87 -13.47
C LYS A 139 0.75 14.60 -14.77
#